data_05b5d3bbc2f165123609664ae4459f29
#
_entry.id   05b5d3bbc2f165123609664ae4459f29
#
_cell.length_a   1.000
_cell.length_b   1.000
_cell.length_c   1.000
_cell.angle_alpha   90.00
_cell.angle_beta   90.00
_cell.angle_gamma   90.00
#
_symmetry.space_group_name_H-M   'P 1'
#
loop_
_entity.id
_entity.type
_entity.pdbx_description
1 polymer ?
#
loop_
_entity_poly.entity_id
_entity_poly.type
_entity_poly.pdbx_seq_one_letter_code
_entity_poly.pdbx_strand_id
1 'polypeptide(L)'
;MNPWNRFIICILAISGSTLHAQIALNVNAIPRQVKVIMDGIPIGEPPIRNQQIIPGPHNFEIIKDGYASLTYSLIVNPAKAVNLDFYLNPIYKIKFTTEEEGLTFELNKNHQWSDRKIRLELEAGEHVLSVYKKDKVVDEQTILVDEPKQFKYFFKKKLSD
;
A
#
# COMPACT_ATOMS: atom_id res chain seq x y z
N MET A 1 30.19 -20.81 73.04
CA MET A 1 30.21 -21.43 71.71
C MET A 1 28.91 -21.07 71.04
N ASN A 2 28.96 -20.15 70.08
CA ASN A 2 27.78 -19.62 69.39
C ASN A 2 27.61 -20.33 68.04
N PRO A 3 26.48 -20.93 67.70
CA PRO A 3 26.20 -21.31 66.35
C PRO A 3 25.45 -20.17 65.67
N TRP A 4 26.02 -19.65 64.63
CA TRP A 4 25.43 -18.62 63.75
C TRP A 4 24.22 -19.16 63.01
N ASN A 5 23.09 -18.54 63.30
CA ASN A 5 21.84 -18.79 62.60
C ASN A 5 21.87 -18.04 61.25
N ARG A 6 22.17 -18.75 60.14
CA ARG A 6 22.13 -18.21 58.77
C ARG A 6 20.70 -18.26 58.27
N PHE A 7 19.99 -17.14 58.41
CA PHE A 7 18.72 -16.96 57.69
C PHE A 7 19.01 -16.83 56.18
N ILE A 8 18.69 -17.87 55.44
CA ILE A 8 18.63 -17.79 53.97
C ILE A 8 17.30 -17.18 53.60
N ILE A 9 17.32 -15.89 53.20
CA ILE A 9 16.17 -15.23 52.61
C ILE A 9 16.07 -15.70 51.13
N CYS A 10 15.19 -16.66 50.85
CA CYS A 10 14.79 -16.98 49.47
C CYS A 10 13.94 -15.82 48.94
N ILE A 11 14.56 -14.94 48.14
CA ILE A 11 13.80 -13.98 47.33
C ILE A 11 13.17 -14.75 46.20
N LEU A 12 11.88 -15.08 46.35
CA LEU A 12 11.05 -15.53 45.21
C LEU A 12 10.90 -14.33 44.24
N ALA A 13 11.66 -14.33 43.16
CA ALA A 13 11.39 -13.46 42.05
C ALA A 13 10.08 -13.89 41.37
N ILE A 14 8.98 -13.25 41.73
CA ILE A 14 7.71 -13.41 41.01
C ILE A 14 7.91 -12.68 39.69
N SER A 15 8.31 -13.42 38.65
CA SER A 15 8.23 -12.96 37.27
C SER A 15 6.73 -12.86 36.90
N GLY A 16 6.18 -11.66 37.05
CA GLY A 16 4.82 -11.36 36.65
C GLY A 16 4.73 -11.48 35.13
N SER A 17 4.26 -12.62 34.68
CA SER A 17 3.85 -12.77 33.27
C SER A 17 2.61 -11.89 33.08
N THR A 18 2.77 -10.75 32.40
CA THR A 18 1.64 -9.95 31.98
C THR A 18 0.84 -10.77 30.97
N LEU A 19 -0.30 -11.31 31.41
CA LEU A 19 -1.26 -11.95 30.50
C LEU A 19 -1.82 -10.86 29.59
N HIS A 20 -1.27 -10.74 28.39
CA HIS A 20 -1.87 -9.91 27.36
C HIS A 20 -3.06 -10.67 26.78
N ALA A 21 -4.23 -10.03 26.75
CA ALA A 21 -5.39 -10.60 26.05
C ALA A 21 -5.02 -10.80 24.59
N GLN A 22 -5.09 -12.04 24.12
CA GLN A 22 -4.87 -12.38 22.73
C GLN A 22 -6.21 -12.29 21.99
N ILE A 23 -6.21 -11.63 20.85
CA ILE A 23 -7.38 -11.38 20.04
C ILE A 23 -7.22 -12.11 18.72
N ALA A 24 -8.30 -12.72 18.23
CA ALA A 24 -8.30 -13.40 16.93
C ALA A 24 -8.29 -12.35 15.80
N LEU A 25 -7.29 -12.44 14.92
CA LEU A 25 -7.18 -11.70 13.67
C LEU A 25 -7.51 -12.63 12.50
N ASN A 26 -8.42 -12.19 11.64
CA ASN A 26 -8.72 -12.81 10.36
C ASN A 26 -8.41 -11.81 9.24
N VAL A 27 -7.71 -12.27 8.21
CA VAL A 27 -7.36 -11.44 7.06
C VAL A 27 -7.76 -12.15 5.77
N ASN A 28 -8.49 -11.45 4.91
CA ASN A 28 -8.71 -11.81 3.52
C ASN A 28 -8.03 -10.78 2.61
N ALA A 29 -7.78 -11.18 1.36
CA ALA A 29 -7.30 -10.25 0.35
C ALA A 29 -7.71 -10.67 -1.07
N ILE A 30 -7.87 -9.68 -1.92
CA ILE A 30 -8.05 -9.81 -3.36
C ILE A 30 -6.99 -8.92 -4.01
N PRO A 31 -6.17 -9.49 -4.92
CA PRO A 31 -6.17 -10.86 -5.42
C PRO A 31 -5.65 -11.88 -4.40
N ARG A 32 -5.73 -13.17 -4.71
CA ARG A 32 -5.11 -14.22 -3.90
C ARG A 32 -3.57 -14.14 -3.95
N GLN A 33 -2.90 -14.85 -3.03
CA GLN A 33 -1.43 -14.93 -2.98
C GLN A 33 -0.76 -13.56 -2.77
N VAL A 34 -1.34 -12.73 -1.91
CA VAL A 34 -0.68 -11.54 -1.40
C VAL A 34 0.12 -11.91 -0.15
N LYS A 35 1.21 -11.22 0.10
CA LYS A 35 1.99 -11.33 1.32
C LYS A 35 1.50 -10.27 2.31
N VAL A 36 1.18 -10.70 3.52
CA VAL A 36 0.80 -9.80 4.61
C VAL A 36 1.94 -9.70 5.63
N ILE A 37 2.33 -8.48 5.92
CA ILE A 37 3.34 -8.14 6.92
C ILE A 37 2.64 -7.34 8.01
N MET A 38 2.79 -7.71 9.26
CA MET A 38 2.26 -7.01 10.41
C MET A 38 3.42 -6.56 11.30
N ASP A 39 3.51 -5.26 11.56
CA ASP A 39 4.60 -4.65 12.35
C ASP A 39 6.01 -5.04 11.89
N GLY A 40 6.19 -5.14 10.56
CA GLY A 40 7.44 -5.57 9.94
C GLY A 40 7.67 -7.09 9.90
N ILE A 41 6.77 -7.91 10.46
CA ILE A 41 6.88 -9.37 10.53
C ILE A 41 5.90 -10.00 9.52
N PRO A 42 6.36 -10.84 8.57
CA PRO A 42 5.46 -11.58 7.70
C PRO A 42 4.57 -12.55 8.49
N ILE A 43 3.25 -12.44 8.33
CA ILE A 43 2.27 -13.32 8.99
C ILE A 43 1.61 -14.33 8.04
N GLY A 44 1.97 -14.30 6.76
CA GLY A 44 1.54 -15.27 5.77
C GLY A 44 0.75 -14.69 4.62
N GLU A 45 0.03 -15.57 3.93
CA GLU A 45 -0.83 -15.25 2.79
C GLU A 45 -2.30 -15.49 3.16
N PRO A 46 -3.22 -14.58 2.83
CA PRO A 46 -4.66 -14.78 3.03
C PRO A 46 -5.22 -15.99 2.23
N PRO A 47 -6.22 -16.69 2.80
CA PRO A 47 -6.95 -16.35 4.01
C PRO A 47 -6.19 -16.72 5.29
N ILE A 48 -5.89 -15.74 6.15
CA ILE A 48 -5.34 -15.95 7.49
C ILE A 48 -6.52 -16.06 8.46
N ARG A 49 -6.47 -17.06 9.36
CA ARG A 49 -7.54 -17.32 10.31
C ARG A 49 -6.99 -17.50 11.72
N ASN A 50 -7.66 -16.85 12.67
CA ASN A 50 -7.35 -16.98 14.11
C ASN A 50 -5.87 -16.66 14.45
N GLN A 51 -5.21 -15.83 13.68
CA GLN A 51 -3.88 -15.32 14.03
C GLN A 51 -4.01 -14.52 15.32
N GLN A 52 -3.12 -14.78 16.28
CA GLN A 52 -3.16 -14.04 17.54
C GLN A 52 -2.53 -12.65 17.35
N ILE A 53 -3.24 -11.63 17.83
CA ILE A 53 -2.80 -10.25 17.88
C ILE A 53 -3.05 -9.68 19.27
N ILE A 54 -2.16 -8.82 19.75
CA ILE A 54 -2.32 -8.14 21.04
C ILE A 54 -3.13 -6.84 20.87
N PRO A 55 -3.77 -6.30 21.93
CA PRO A 55 -4.34 -4.95 21.89
C PRO A 55 -3.29 -3.87 21.64
N GLY A 56 -3.67 -2.82 20.92
CA GLY A 56 -2.82 -1.68 20.65
C GLY A 56 -2.72 -1.33 19.17
N PRO A 57 -1.79 -0.40 18.81
CA PRO A 57 -1.57 0.02 17.44
C PRO A 57 -0.77 -1.05 16.67
N HIS A 58 -1.22 -1.34 15.45
CA HIS A 58 -0.57 -2.25 14.51
C HIS A 58 -0.57 -1.65 13.11
N ASN A 59 0.49 -1.94 12.36
CA ASN A 59 0.65 -1.57 10.97
C ASN A 59 0.69 -2.81 10.10
N PHE A 60 -0.11 -2.80 9.05
CA PHE A 60 -0.16 -3.86 8.05
C PHE A 60 0.41 -3.33 6.73
N GLU A 61 1.21 -4.15 6.08
CA GLU A 61 1.67 -3.93 4.72
C GLU A 61 1.27 -5.15 3.88
N ILE A 62 0.60 -4.91 2.76
CA ILE A 62 0.06 -5.93 1.88
C ILE A 62 0.71 -5.77 0.51
N ILE A 63 1.43 -6.80 0.06
CA ILE A 63 2.29 -6.73 -1.11
C ILE A 63 1.98 -7.88 -2.06
N LYS A 64 1.95 -7.56 -3.35
CA LYS A 64 1.91 -8.54 -4.43
C LYS A 64 2.53 -7.95 -5.70
N ASP A 65 3.33 -8.73 -6.40
CA ASP A 65 3.93 -8.33 -7.67
C ASP A 65 2.83 -8.01 -8.70
N GLY A 66 3.00 -6.88 -9.40
CA GLY A 66 2.04 -6.38 -10.37
C GLY A 66 0.82 -5.67 -9.76
N TYR A 67 0.85 -5.39 -8.47
CA TYR A 67 -0.19 -4.65 -7.74
C TYR A 67 0.42 -3.53 -6.91
N ALA A 68 -0.35 -2.48 -6.67
CA ALA A 68 0.03 -1.43 -5.74
C ALA A 68 0.08 -1.98 -4.31
N SER A 69 1.16 -1.72 -3.59
CA SER A 69 1.26 -2.07 -2.17
C SER A 69 0.28 -1.23 -1.36
N LEU A 70 -0.30 -1.85 -0.33
CA LEU A 70 -1.23 -1.19 0.57
C LEU A 70 -0.67 -1.18 1.99
N THR A 71 -0.67 -0.01 2.63
CA THR A 71 -0.36 0.13 4.06
C THR A 71 -1.63 0.50 4.81
N TYR A 72 -1.89 -0.18 5.93
CA TYR A 72 -3.06 0.03 6.77
C TYR A 72 -2.69 0.04 8.25
N SER A 73 -3.09 1.08 8.98
CA SER A 73 -2.87 1.19 10.43
C SER A 73 -4.17 0.97 11.18
N LEU A 74 -4.12 0.19 12.25
CA LEU A 74 -5.27 -0.19 13.07
C LEU A 74 -4.91 -0.12 14.55
N ILE A 75 -5.84 0.34 15.38
CA ILE A 75 -5.78 0.21 16.84
C ILE A 75 -6.70 -0.95 17.24
N VAL A 76 -6.10 -2.04 17.73
CA VAL A 76 -6.82 -3.24 18.13
C VAL A 76 -7.43 -3.07 19.50
N ASN A 77 -8.76 -3.23 19.58
CA ASN A 77 -9.51 -3.18 20.84
C ASN A 77 -9.58 -4.60 21.46
N PRO A 78 -9.32 -4.76 22.77
CA PRO A 78 -9.31 -6.07 23.43
C PRO A 78 -10.67 -6.80 23.46
N ALA A 79 -11.77 -6.12 23.16
CA ALA A 79 -13.12 -6.69 23.30
C ALA A 79 -13.64 -7.41 22.04
N LYS A 80 -12.95 -7.34 20.89
CA LYS A 80 -13.49 -7.84 19.61
C LYS A 80 -12.41 -8.50 18.75
N ALA A 81 -12.79 -9.59 18.07
CA ALA A 81 -12.00 -10.15 16.99
C ALA A 81 -11.85 -9.14 15.85
N VAL A 82 -10.70 -9.15 15.20
CA VAL A 82 -10.38 -8.28 14.06
C VAL A 82 -10.58 -9.04 12.76
N ASN A 83 -11.38 -8.48 11.86
CA ASN A 83 -11.57 -9.00 10.51
C ASN A 83 -11.18 -7.93 9.51
N LEU A 84 -10.22 -8.22 8.64
CA LEU A 84 -9.69 -7.32 7.62
C LEU A 84 -9.88 -7.92 6.23
N ASP A 85 -10.40 -7.11 5.31
CA ASP A 85 -10.56 -7.44 3.91
C ASP A 85 -9.80 -6.40 3.08
N PHE A 86 -8.75 -6.82 2.38
CA PHE A 86 -7.89 -5.95 1.58
C PHE A 86 -8.13 -6.15 0.09
N TYR A 87 -8.10 -5.04 -0.66
CA TYR A 87 -8.24 -5.02 -2.11
C TYR A 87 -7.07 -4.25 -2.69
N LEU A 88 -6.23 -4.92 -3.49
CA LEU A 88 -5.08 -4.30 -4.14
C LEU A 88 -5.42 -3.97 -5.58
N ASN A 89 -5.05 -2.76 -6.00
CA ASN A 89 -5.19 -2.33 -7.37
C ASN A 89 -4.07 -2.92 -8.24
N PRO A 90 -4.38 -3.52 -9.40
CA PRO A 90 -3.36 -3.97 -10.33
C PRO A 90 -2.60 -2.77 -10.91
N ILE A 91 -1.32 -2.99 -11.24
CA ILE A 91 -0.48 -2.04 -11.96
C ILE A 91 -0.34 -2.51 -13.40
N TYR A 92 -0.64 -1.62 -14.35
CA TYR A 92 -0.56 -1.90 -15.77
C TYR A 92 0.56 -1.14 -16.45
N LYS A 93 1.19 -1.79 -17.43
CA LYS A 93 2.22 -1.17 -18.29
C LYS A 93 1.53 -0.41 -19.42
N ILE A 94 1.69 0.90 -19.42
CA ILE A 94 1.16 1.81 -20.42
C ILE A 94 2.30 2.32 -21.28
N LYS A 95 2.18 2.17 -22.59
CA LYS A 95 3.09 2.77 -23.55
C LYS A 95 2.50 4.10 -24.02
N PHE A 96 3.06 5.19 -23.54
CA PHE A 96 2.68 6.52 -24.02
C PHE A 96 3.50 6.89 -25.26
N THR A 97 2.81 7.49 -26.24
CA THR A 97 3.47 8.01 -27.47
C THR A 97 2.78 9.29 -27.93
N THR A 98 3.56 10.20 -28.54
CA THR A 98 3.05 11.37 -29.27
C THR A 98 3.93 11.67 -30.47
N GLU A 99 3.39 12.33 -31.46
CA GLU A 99 4.13 12.92 -32.58
C GLU A 99 4.33 14.44 -32.42
N GLU A 100 3.69 15.03 -31.42
CA GLU A 100 3.76 16.45 -31.12
C GLU A 100 5.12 16.82 -30.53
N GLU A 101 5.61 18.01 -30.86
CA GLU A 101 6.89 18.53 -30.38
C GLU A 101 6.70 19.73 -29.44
N GLY A 102 7.64 19.90 -28.51
CA GLY A 102 7.67 21.03 -27.57
C GLY A 102 6.53 20.99 -26.55
N LEU A 103 6.03 19.80 -26.25
CA LEU A 103 5.06 19.57 -25.18
C LEU A 103 5.76 18.96 -23.95
N THR A 104 5.26 19.32 -22.80
CA THR A 104 5.54 18.67 -21.51
C THR A 104 4.25 18.06 -21.00
N PHE A 105 4.33 16.83 -20.52
CA PHE A 105 3.22 16.05 -20.00
C PHE A 105 3.38 15.92 -18.49
N GLU A 106 2.28 15.98 -17.77
CA GLU A 106 2.23 15.77 -16.33
C GLU A 106 1.08 14.84 -15.97
N LEU A 107 1.38 13.76 -15.29
CA LEU A 107 0.40 12.79 -14.83
C LEU A 107 0.17 12.95 -13.32
N ASN A 108 -1.10 13.11 -12.92
CA ASN A 108 -1.54 13.22 -11.53
C ASN A 108 -0.76 14.29 -10.72
N LYS A 109 -0.25 15.33 -11.37
CA LYS A 109 0.53 16.43 -10.76
C LYS A 109 1.84 16.01 -10.08
N ASN A 110 2.34 14.81 -10.32
CA ASN A 110 3.53 14.29 -9.65
C ASN A 110 4.57 13.65 -10.58
N HIS A 111 4.23 13.37 -11.82
CA HIS A 111 5.14 12.75 -12.78
C HIS A 111 5.16 13.56 -14.09
N GLN A 112 6.29 14.15 -14.43
CA GLN A 112 6.46 14.97 -15.64
C GLN A 112 7.47 14.35 -16.59
N TRP A 113 7.22 14.53 -17.92
CA TRP A 113 8.14 14.16 -18.99
C TRP A 113 7.91 15.00 -20.25
N SER A 114 8.92 15.02 -21.13
CA SER A 114 8.84 15.67 -22.45
C SER A 114 9.19 14.72 -23.59
N ASP A 115 9.50 13.46 -23.27
CA ASP A 115 9.82 12.44 -24.26
C ASP A 115 8.58 12.07 -25.07
N ARG A 116 8.77 11.91 -26.38
CA ARG A 116 7.68 11.50 -27.30
C ARG A 116 7.28 10.05 -27.14
N LYS A 117 8.05 9.24 -26.42
CA LYS A 117 7.76 7.82 -26.17
C LYS A 117 8.31 7.40 -24.81
N ILE A 118 7.42 6.99 -23.92
CA ILE A 118 7.76 6.54 -22.58
C ILE A 118 6.92 5.31 -22.20
N ARG A 119 7.40 4.54 -21.24
CA ARG A 119 6.64 3.47 -20.59
C ARG A 119 6.36 3.87 -19.16
N LEU A 120 5.11 3.75 -18.77
CA LEU A 120 4.60 4.07 -17.45
C LEU A 120 4.05 2.80 -16.82
N GLU A 121 4.20 2.67 -15.50
CA GLU A 121 3.50 1.68 -14.70
C GLU A 121 2.47 2.43 -13.87
N LEU A 122 1.18 2.18 -14.14
CA LEU A 122 0.07 2.90 -13.54
C LEU A 122 -0.89 1.93 -12.87
N GLU A 123 -1.38 2.31 -11.71
CA GLU A 123 -2.47 1.57 -11.06
C GLU A 123 -3.73 1.59 -11.94
N ALA A 124 -4.58 0.58 -11.79
CA ALA A 124 -5.90 0.61 -12.38
C ALA A 124 -6.70 1.79 -11.83
N GLY A 125 -7.41 2.49 -12.70
CA GLY A 125 -8.23 3.64 -12.33
C GLY A 125 -8.09 4.83 -13.26
N GLU A 126 -8.59 5.96 -12.81
CA GLU A 126 -8.54 7.21 -13.56
C GLU A 126 -7.28 8.00 -13.20
N HIS A 127 -6.62 8.51 -14.25
CA HIS A 127 -5.43 9.34 -14.13
C HIS A 127 -5.64 10.64 -14.92
N VAL A 128 -5.22 11.75 -14.36
CA VAL A 128 -5.29 13.06 -15.02
C VAL A 128 -3.97 13.33 -15.72
N LEU A 129 -4.04 13.52 -17.04
CA LEU A 129 -2.92 13.95 -17.88
C LEU A 129 -3.08 15.44 -18.20
N SER A 130 -2.21 16.27 -17.69
CA SER A 130 -2.11 17.68 -18.07
C SER A 130 -1.01 17.87 -19.10
N VAL A 131 -1.26 18.66 -20.12
CA VAL A 131 -0.33 18.91 -21.23
C VAL A 131 0.03 20.39 -21.25
N TYR A 132 1.32 20.67 -21.26
CA TYR A 132 1.88 22.02 -21.26
C TYR A 132 2.60 22.34 -22.55
N LYS A 133 2.51 23.59 -22.96
CA LYS A 133 3.33 24.18 -24.02
C LYS A 133 3.84 25.55 -23.54
N LYS A 134 5.18 25.72 -23.45
CA LYS A 134 5.81 26.95 -22.92
C LYS A 134 5.19 27.32 -21.55
N ASP A 135 5.16 26.37 -20.62
CA ASP A 135 4.67 26.48 -19.22
C ASP A 135 3.18 26.86 -19.08
N LYS A 136 2.41 26.81 -20.18
CA LYS A 136 0.95 26.99 -20.13
C LYS A 136 0.26 25.66 -20.37
N VAL A 137 -0.75 25.35 -19.55
CA VAL A 137 -1.63 24.23 -19.77
C VAL A 137 -2.39 24.45 -21.07
N VAL A 138 -2.26 23.54 -22.02
CA VAL A 138 -2.91 23.59 -23.34
C VAL A 138 -3.96 22.51 -23.52
N ASP A 139 -3.91 21.45 -22.71
CA ASP A 139 -4.89 20.37 -22.71
C ASP A 139 -4.90 19.66 -21.36
N GLU A 140 -6.04 19.05 -21.01
CA GLU A 140 -6.18 18.17 -19.84
C GLU A 140 -7.15 17.05 -20.20
N GLN A 141 -6.76 15.81 -19.89
CA GLN A 141 -7.54 14.61 -20.21
C GLN A 141 -7.54 13.63 -19.05
N THR A 142 -8.65 12.96 -18.83
CA THR A 142 -8.72 11.79 -17.94
C THR A 142 -8.43 10.53 -18.74
N ILE A 143 -7.47 9.73 -18.28
CA ILE A 143 -7.09 8.45 -18.86
C ILE A 143 -7.58 7.35 -17.92
N LEU A 144 -8.46 6.48 -18.40
CA LEU A 144 -8.84 5.27 -17.67
C LEU A 144 -7.83 4.16 -17.97
N VAL A 145 -7.21 3.62 -16.92
CA VAL A 145 -6.29 2.49 -16.95
C VAL A 145 -7.00 1.27 -16.36
N ASP A 146 -7.40 0.33 -17.22
CA ASP A 146 -8.13 -0.90 -16.90
C ASP A 146 -7.45 -2.16 -17.43
N GLU A 147 -6.45 -1.97 -18.33
CA GLU A 147 -5.65 -3.03 -18.93
C GLU A 147 -4.31 -2.47 -19.44
N PRO A 148 -3.30 -3.31 -19.74
CA PRO A 148 -2.11 -2.88 -20.44
C PRO A 148 -2.45 -2.35 -21.84
N LYS A 149 -2.08 -1.11 -22.13
CA LYS A 149 -2.41 -0.49 -23.42
C LYS A 149 -1.37 0.51 -23.93
N GLN A 150 -1.52 0.85 -25.20
CA GLN A 150 -0.82 1.98 -25.80
C GLN A 150 -1.74 3.19 -25.81
N PHE A 151 -1.28 4.27 -25.19
CA PHE A 151 -1.92 5.57 -25.25
C PHE A 151 -1.16 6.44 -26.26
N LYS A 152 -1.85 6.94 -27.31
CA LYS A 152 -1.29 7.86 -28.28
C LYS A 152 -1.94 9.23 -28.10
N TYR A 153 -1.14 10.21 -27.70
CA TYR A 153 -1.62 11.59 -27.53
C TYR A 153 -1.59 12.33 -28.86
N PHE A 154 -2.66 13.06 -29.15
CA PHE A 154 -2.78 14.00 -30.26
C PHE A 154 -3.31 15.33 -29.73
N PHE A 155 -2.63 16.39 -30.05
CA PHE A 155 -3.09 17.73 -29.74
C PHE A 155 -4.28 18.10 -30.64
N LYS A 156 -5.47 18.16 -30.06
CA LYS A 156 -6.66 18.65 -30.75
C LYS A 156 -6.58 20.18 -30.80
N LYS A 157 -6.14 20.74 -31.92
CA LYS A 157 -6.26 22.18 -32.17
C LYS A 157 -7.74 22.54 -32.09
N LYS A 158 -8.18 23.29 -31.05
CA LYS A 158 -9.51 23.88 -31.04
C LYS A 158 -9.60 24.73 -32.31
N LEU A 159 -10.47 24.36 -33.26
CA LEU A 159 -10.88 25.26 -34.31
C LEU A 159 -11.56 26.44 -33.60
N SER A 160 -10.90 27.60 -33.62
CA SER A 160 -11.53 28.86 -33.22
C SER A 160 -12.56 29.16 -34.33
N ASP A 161 -13.82 29.08 -33.98
CA ASP A 161 -14.91 29.69 -34.77
C ASP A 161 -14.70 31.19 -34.84
#